data_0b4cf8287877f9b0899e6438809601ed
#
_entry.id   0b4cf8287877f9b0899e6438809601ed
#
_cell.length_a   1.000
_cell.length_b   1.000
_cell.length_c   1.000
_cell.angle_alpha   90.00
_cell.angle_beta   90.00
_cell.angle_gamma   90.00
#
_symmetry.space_group_name_H-M   'P 1'
#
loop_
_entity.id
_entity.type
_entity.pdbx_description
1 polymer ?
#
loop_
_entity_poly.entity_id
_entity_poly.type
_entity_poly.pdbx_seq_one_letter_code
_entity_poly.pdbx_strand_id
1 'polypeptide(L)'
;MTQADDLFSAAVADRLRSQAPLAARLRPRTLDEIVGQEHLIAQGAPLRKLIEADRLSSVILWGPPGTGKTTLAEVVASSTNRAFERLSAVTSGVKDVREAIERATDRLGQHGRSTIVFVDEIHRFSTSQQDALLPSVESGIITLIGATTENPFFEVNGPLRSRSTMFRLETLGVAAIRCLLERGLTAEGMTAEDDALTILSQRAAGDGRQGLTALEVACALARPNKVTTAHVEAALGVSALNYGRDDHYDVVSAFIKSIRGSNVDAGIFWLARMLEAGDDPRFIARRLIILASEDIGMADPQALVVAVAAAQAVDHVGLPEAQLNLAQAVVYLAQAPKSNGSAVAIWNARSDIRQGVDVEVPAHLRDAHYAGAEVLGHGTEYRSPHDEQPVAKASSEKKSSQKVEQDYLPAQTEGAIRRSDPYYKPPRS
;
A
#
# COMPACT_ATOMS: atom_id res chain seq x y z
N MET A 1 -22.47 -22.25 -34.42
CA MET A 1 -22.68 -20.85 -33.97
C MET A 1 -23.00 -20.07 -35.23
N THR A 2 -24.21 -19.57 -35.36
CA THR A 2 -24.74 -18.96 -36.58
C THR A 2 -24.36 -17.46 -36.66
N GLN A 3 -24.19 -16.94 -37.87
CA GLN A 3 -23.86 -15.55 -38.21
C GLN A 3 -24.82 -14.53 -37.53
N ALA A 4 -25.99 -14.95 -37.06
CA ALA A 4 -26.96 -14.15 -36.32
C ALA A 4 -26.50 -13.91 -34.84
N ASP A 5 -25.85 -14.89 -34.18
CA ASP A 5 -25.37 -14.73 -32.82
C ASP A 5 -24.21 -13.71 -32.76
N ASP A 6 -23.42 -13.61 -33.82
CA ASP A 6 -22.29 -12.68 -33.92
C ASP A 6 -22.76 -11.21 -34.14
N LEU A 7 -23.83 -11.02 -34.88
CA LEU A 7 -24.42 -9.68 -35.11
C LEU A 7 -25.15 -9.14 -33.89
N PHE A 8 -25.84 -9.98 -33.12
CA PHE A 8 -26.47 -9.58 -31.85
C PHE A 8 -25.43 -9.27 -30.77
N SER A 9 -24.36 -10.05 -30.69
CA SER A 9 -23.26 -9.81 -29.75
C SER A 9 -22.52 -8.52 -30.06
N ALA A 10 -22.28 -8.20 -31.33
CA ALA A 10 -21.70 -6.93 -31.80
C ALA A 10 -22.61 -5.73 -31.47
N ALA A 11 -23.90 -5.82 -31.74
CA ALA A 11 -24.85 -4.75 -31.42
C ALA A 11 -25.03 -4.50 -29.93
N VAL A 12 -24.99 -5.56 -29.12
CA VAL A 12 -24.97 -5.46 -27.64
C VAL A 12 -23.67 -4.83 -27.15
N ALA A 13 -22.54 -5.23 -27.70
CA ALA A 13 -21.23 -4.65 -27.35
C ALA A 13 -21.17 -3.15 -27.69
N ASP A 14 -21.71 -2.73 -28.82
CA ASP A 14 -21.75 -1.31 -29.19
C ASP A 14 -22.72 -0.49 -28.33
N ARG A 15 -23.85 -1.05 -27.93
CA ARG A 15 -24.78 -0.40 -26.98
C ARG A 15 -24.15 -0.30 -25.58
N LEU A 16 -23.49 -1.35 -25.11
CA LEU A 16 -22.78 -1.32 -23.83
C LEU A 16 -21.63 -0.30 -23.85
N ARG A 17 -20.92 -0.18 -24.97
CA ARG A 17 -19.89 0.85 -25.13
C ARG A 17 -20.45 2.26 -25.11
N SER A 18 -21.57 2.52 -25.79
CA SER A 18 -22.16 3.85 -25.80
C SER A 18 -22.77 4.28 -24.47
N GLN A 19 -23.18 3.31 -23.65
CA GLN A 19 -23.72 3.54 -22.30
C GLN A 19 -22.66 3.48 -21.20
N ALA A 20 -21.41 3.10 -21.53
CA ALA A 20 -20.34 3.04 -20.56
C ALA A 20 -19.95 4.46 -20.06
N PRO A 21 -19.52 4.60 -18.81
CA PRO A 21 -19.03 5.87 -18.27
C PRO A 21 -17.95 6.49 -19.17
N LEU A 22 -17.89 7.81 -19.21
CA LEU A 22 -16.99 8.57 -20.08
C LEU A 22 -15.53 8.12 -19.95
N ALA A 23 -15.08 7.87 -18.72
CA ALA A 23 -13.74 7.34 -18.44
C ALA A 23 -13.46 5.97 -19.08
N ALA A 24 -14.47 5.13 -19.28
CA ALA A 24 -14.33 3.84 -19.96
C ALA A 24 -14.35 3.99 -21.48
N ARG A 25 -15.18 4.91 -21.99
CA ARG A 25 -15.28 5.21 -23.44
C ARG A 25 -14.01 5.84 -24.00
N LEU A 26 -13.33 6.66 -23.19
CA LEU A 26 -12.10 7.39 -23.56
C LEU A 26 -10.83 6.62 -23.24
N ARG A 27 -10.93 5.35 -22.87
CA ARG A 27 -9.73 4.56 -22.53
C ARG A 27 -8.80 4.48 -23.75
N PRO A 28 -7.51 4.89 -23.60
CA PRO A 28 -6.50 4.79 -24.65
C PRO A 28 -6.40 3.37 -25.24
N ARG A 29 -6.15 3.30 -26.53
CA ARG A 29 -5.96 2.03 -27.29
C ARG A 29 -4.52 1.85 -27.73
N THR A 30 -3.77 2.93 -27.79
CA THR A 30 -2.36 2.95 -28.19
C THR A 30 -1.52 3.65 -27.11
N LEU A 31 -0.20 3.41 -27.11
CA LEU A 31 0.72 4.09 -26.18
C LEU A 31 0.74 5.61 -26.40
N ASP A 32 0.54 6.08 -27.64
CA ASP A 32 0.54 7.50 -27.98
C ASP A 32 -0.72 8.24 -27.52
N GLU A 33 -1.79 7.53 -27.21
CA GLU A 33 -3.02 8.11 -26.64
C GLU A 33 -2.94 8.30 -25.13
N ILE A 34 -1.99 7.63 -24.44
CA ILE A 34 -1.82 7.77 -23.00
C ILE A 34 -1.25 9.15 -22.69
N VAL A 35 -1.76 9.80 -21.68
CA VAL A 35 -1.41 11.17 -21.27
C VAL A 35 -0.76 11.14 -19.89
N GLY A 36 0.30 11.93 -19.70
CA GLY A 36 0.87 12.23 -18.40
C GLY A 36 1.81 11.17 -17.80
N GLN A 37 2.31 10.22 -18.59
CA GLN A 37 3.27 9.21 -18.15
C GLN A 37 4.49 9.16 -19.09
N GLU A 38 4.94 10.33 -19.55
CA GLU A 38 5.98 10.48 -20.57
C GLU A 38 7.29 9.80 -20.17
N HIS A 39 7.64 9.80 -18.89
CA HIS A 39 8.84 9.14 -18.35
C HIS A 39 8.85 7.62 -18.58
N LEU A 40 7.67 7.00 -18.75
CA LEU A 40 7.50 5.56 -19.01
C LEU A 40 7.31 5.23 -20.48
N ILE A 41 6.55 6.09 -21.22
CA ILE A 41 5.99 5.75 -22.53
C ILE A 41 6.40 6.70 -23.66
N ALA A 42 7.15 7.79 -23.39
CA ALA A 42 7.70 8.61 -24.46
C ALA A 42 8.59 7.79 -25.39
N GLN A 43 8.82 8.27 -26.61
CA GLN A 43 9.75 7.62 -27.54
C GLN A 43 11.13 7.44 -26.89
N GLY A 44 11.59 6.20 -26.87
CA GLY A 44 12.87 5.86 -26.26
C GLY A 44 12.81 5.55 -24.75
N ALA A 45 11.68 5.75 -24.09
CA ALA A 45 11.49 5.40 -22.69
C ALA A 45 11.59 3.87 -22.44
N PRO A 46 12.05 3.45 -21.25
CA PRO A 46 12.36 2.04 -20.98
C PRO A 46 11.20 1.09 -21.21
N LEU A 47 10.01 1.41 -20.67
CA LEU A 47 8.82 0.55 -20.80
C LEU A 47 8.37 0.47 -22.27
N ARG A 48 8.35 1.60 -22.99
CA ARG A 48 7.98 1.62 -24.40
C ARG A 48 8.89 0.73 -25.24
N LYS A 49 10.21 0.80 -25.06
CA LYS A 49 11.17 -0.06 -25.78
C LYS A 49 10.94 -1.54 -25.53
N LEU A 50 10.59 -1.93 -24.29
CA LEU A 50 10.30 -3.32 -23.95
C LEU A 50 9.02 -3.80 -24.65
N ILE A 51 8.00 -2.95 -24.74
CA ILE A 51 6.73 -3.26 -25.41
C ILE A 51 6.93 -3.38 -26.92
N GLU A 52 7.57 -2.41 -27.57
CA GLU A 52 7.81 -2.38 -29.01
C GLU A 52 8.71 -3.54 -29.47
N ALA A 53 9.64 -3.98 -28.64
CA ALA A 53 10.50 -5.13 -28.91
C ALA A 53 9.83 -6.49 -28.59
N ASP A 54 8.59 -6.52 -28.07
CA ASP A 54 7.91 -7.70 -27.50
C ASP A 54 8.77 -8.49 -26.49
N ARG A 55 9.59 -7.78 -25.74
CA ARG A 55 10.50 -8.32 -24.70
C ARG A 55 10.06 -7.95 -23.28
N LEU A 56 8.78 -7.66 -23.09
CA LEU A 56 8.26 -7.36 -21.76
C LEU A 56 8.37 -8.59 -20.87
N SER A 57 9.16 -8.50 -19.83
CA SER A 57 9.15 -9.42 -18.69
C SER A 57 7.98 -9.09 -17.75
N SER A 58 7.82 -9.84 -16.65
CA SER A 58 6.82 -9.50 -15.65
C SER A 58 7.08 -8.13 -15.03
N VAL A 59 6.01 -7.35 -14.84
CA VAL A 59 6.07 -5.97 -14.37
C VAL A 59 5.04 -5.72 -13.26
N ILE A 60 5.35 -4.79 -12.36
CA ILE A 60 4.42 -4.26 -11.38
C ILE A 60 4.27 -2.76 -11.64
N LEU A 61 3.06 -2.36 -12.00
CA LEU A 61 2.64 -0.98 -12.19
C LEU A 61 2.07 -0.46 -10.86
N TRP A 62 2.71 0.53 -10.29
CA TRP A 62 2.25 1.08 -9.01
C TRP A 62 2.17 2.60 -9.04
N GLY A 63 1.30 3.16 -8.22
CA GLY A 63 1.08 4.61 -8.14
C GLY A 63 -0.36 4.95 -7.78
N PRO A 64 -0.69 6.25 -7.64
CA PRO A 64 -1.99 6.74 -7.22
C PRO A 64 -3.16 6.23 -8.07
N PRO A 65 -4.40 6.25 -7.55
CA PRO A 65 -5.58 5.92 -8.32
C PRO A 65 -5.75 6.90 -9.51
N GLY A 66 -6.45 6.46 -10.55
CA GLY A 66 -6.75 7.30 -11.72
C GLY A 66 -5.56 7.68 -12.62
N THR A 67 -4.34 7.19 -12.33
CA THR A 67 -3.12 7.46 -13.12
C THR A 67 -2.97 6.63 -14.38
N GLY A 68 -3.87 5.66 -14.62
CA GLY A 68 -3.90 4.87 -15.86
C GLY A 68 -3.24 3.49 -15.78
N LYS A 69 -2.97 2.91 -14.59
CA LYS A 69 -2.34 1.58 -14.44
C LYS A 69 -3.06 0.48 -15.24
N THR A 70 -4.36 0.32 -15.03
CA THR A 70 -5.18 -0.66 -15.74
C THR A 70 -5.22 -0.38 -17.24
N THR A 71 -5.31 0.90 -17.62
CA THR A 71 -5.29 1.35 -19.01
C THR A 71 -3.96 0.99 -19.70
N LEU A 72 -2.84 1.28 -19.04
CA LEU A 72 -1.51 0.94 -19.55
C LEU A 72 -1.35 -0.57 -19.74
N ALA A 73 -1.82 -1.39 -18.81
CA ALA A 73 -1.79 -2.84 -18.91
C ALA A 73 -2.61 -3.35 -20.13
N GLU A 74 -3.77 -2.78 -20.38
CA GLU A 74 -4.61 -3.14 -21.55
C GLU A 74 -3.98 -2.68 -22.86
N VAL A 75 -3.36 -1.49 -22.90
CA VAL A 75 -2.63 -1.01 -24.09
C VAL A 75 -1.41 -1.88 -24.37
N VAL A 76 -0.67 -2.27 -23.32
CA VAL A 76 0.45 -3.23 -23.46
C VAL A 76 -0.03 -4.54 -24.08
N ALA A 77 -1.14 -5.07 -23.59
CA ALA A 77 -1.70 -6.32 -24.08
C ALA A 77 -2.13 -6.21 -25.55
N SER A 78 -2.74 -5.10 -25.95
CA SER A 78 -3.16 -4.87 -27.35
C SER A 78 -1.99 -4.59 -28.30
N SER A 79 -0.86 -4.14 -27.77
CA SER A 79 0.37 -3.85 -28.53
C SER A 79 1.26 -5.08 -28.72
N THR A 80 0.90 -6.24 -28.19
CA THR A 80 1.66 -7.49 -28.29
C THR A 80 0.81 -8.59 -28.92
N ASN A 81 1.45 -9.63 -29.46
CA ASN A 81 0.77 -10.83 -30.00
C ASN A 81 0.36 -11.83 -28.92
N ARG A 82 0.53 -11.48 -27.63
CA ARG A 82 0.25 -12.35 -26.50
C ARG A 82 -1.26 -12.43 -26.20
N ALA A 83 -1.70 -13.52 -25.60
CA ALA A 83 -3.04 -13.59 -25.08
C ALA A 83 -3.14 -12.75 -23.80
N PHE A 84 -4.31 -12.19 -23.51
CA PHE A 84 -4.54 -11.38 -22.30
C PHE A 84 -5.60 -12.02 -21.43
N GLU A 85 -5.25 -12.31 -20.18
CA GLU A 85 -6.18 -12.77 -19.14
C GLU A 85 -6.17 -11.82 -17.97
N ARG A 86 -7.37 -11.45 -17.50
CA ARG A 86 -7.55 -10.56 -16.38
C ARG A 86 -8.02 -11.33 -15.16
N LEU A 87 -7.32 -11.18 -14.03
CA LEU A 87 -7.73 -11.63 -12.73
C LEU A 87 -8.03 -10.44 -11.83
N SER A 88 -9.15 -10.52 -11.11
CA SER A 88 -9.49 -9.51 -10.11
C SER A 88 -9.04 -10.00 -8.74
N ALA A 89 -8.16 -9.28 -8.08
CA ALA A 89 -7.70 -9.67 -6.75
C ALA A 89 -8.82 -9.65 -5.68
N VAL A 90 -9.95 -9.02 -5.97
CA VAL A 90 -11.11 -8.97 -5.06
C VAL A 90 -11.95 -10.24 -5.15
N THR A 91 -12.09 -10.83 -6.35
CA THR A 91 -13.02 -11.93 -6.60
C THR A 91 -12.35 -13.26 -6.93
N SER A 92 -11.07 -13.25 -7.35
CA SER A 92 -10.36 -14.47 -7.76
C SER A 92 -9.71 -15.16 -6.57
N GLY A 93 -9.92 -16.47 -6.45
CA GLY A 93 -9.26 -17.36 -5.50
C GLY A 93 -8.00 -18.02 -6.08
N VAL A 94 -7.30 -18.83 -5.28
CA VAL A 94 -6.14 -19.65 -5.73
C VAL A 94 -6.53 -20.58 -6.90
N LYS A 95 -7.78 -21.05 -6.92
CA LYS A 95 -8.31 -21.90 -7.99
C LYS A 95 -8.33 -21.16 -9.33
N ASP A 96 -8.85 -19.92 -9.34
CA ASP A 96 -8.93 -19.11 -10.56
C ASP A 96 -7.54 -18.78 -11.12
N VAL A 97 -6.56 -18.55 -10.22
CA VAL A 97 -5.15 -18.35 -10.60
C VAL A 97 -4.61 -19.58 -11.30
N ARG A 98 -4.83 -20.79 -10.75
CA ARG A 98 -4.38 -22.06 -11.35
C ARG A 98 -5.03 -22.32 -12.70
N GLU A 99 -6.34 -22.11 -12.81
CA GLU A 99 -7.06 -22.27 -14.08
C GLU A 99 -6.55 -21.31 -15.17
N ALA A 100 -6.21 -20.05 -14.81
CA ALA A 100 -5.61 -19.11 -15.75
C ALA A 100 -4.23 -19.59 -16.23
N ILE A 101 -3.43 -20.18 -15.33
CA ILE A 101 -2.13 -20.77 -15.65
C ILE A 101 -2.28 -21.98 -16.56
N GLU A 102 -3.24 -22.87 -16.29
CA GLU A 102 -3.53 -24.03 -17.13
C GLU A 102 -3.91 -23.60 -18.55
N ARG A 103 -4.83 -22.65 -18.69
CA ARG A 103 -5.18 -22.08 -20.00
C ARG A 103 -3.98 -21.43 -20.72
N ALA A 104 -3.10 -20.78 -19.98
CA ALA A 104 -1.87 -20.20 -20.55
C ALA A 104 -0.90 -21.28 -21.04
N THR A 105 -0.75 -22.37 -20.27
CA THR A 105 0.05 -23.52 -20.64
C THR A 105 -0.45 -24.21 -21.90
N ASP A 106 -1.77 -24.43 -21.97
CA ASP A 106 -2.41 -25.03 -23.15
C ASP A 106 -2.22 -24.17 -24.41
N ARG A 107 -2.39 -22.86 -24.30
CA ARG A 107 -2.16 -21.93 -25.44
C ARG A 107 -0.72 -21.93 -25.90
N LEU A 108 0.21 -21.95 -24.96
CA LEU A 108 1.63 -22.01 -25.30
C LEU A 108 1.97 -23.32 -26.00
N GLY A 109 1.45 -24.46 -25.49
CA GLY A 109 1.69 -25.79 -26.06
C GLY A 109 1.02 -26.00 -27.42
N GLN A 110 -0.22 -25.53 -27.60
CA GLN A 110 -1.00 -25.78 -28.83
C GLN A 110 -0.73 -24.76 -29.94
N HIS A 111 -0.46 -23.49 -29.55
CA HIS A 111 -0.41 -22.38 -30.49
C HIS A 111 0.90 -21.58 -30.46
N GLY A 112 1.85 -21.93 -29.57
CA GLY A 112 3.10 -21.18 -29.35
C GLY A 112 2.86 -19.75 -28.87
N ARG A 113 1.66 -19.45 -28.32
CA ARG A 113 1.25 -18.10 -27.94
C ARG A 113 1.36 -17.92 -26.43
N SER A 114 2.26 -17.03 -25.99
CA SER A 114 2.42 -16.66 -24.59
C SER A 114 1.21 -15.87 -24.07
N THR A 115 1.03 -15.85 -22.75
CA THR A 115 -0.12 -15.18 -22.10
C THR A 115 0.38 -14.11 -21.14
N ILE A 116 -0.20 -12.90 -21.23
CA ILE A 116 -0.10 -11.88 -20.20
C ILE A 116 -1.24 -12.11 -19.20
N VAL A 117 -0.91 -12.31 -17.93
CA VAL A 117 -1.86 -12.34 -16.84
C VAL A 117 -1.81 -10.99 -16.13
N PHE A 118 -2.91 -10.26 -16.21
CA PHE A 118 -3.08 -8.99 -15.53
C PHE A 118 -3.82 -9.19 -14.20
N VAL A 119 -3.20 -8.75 -13.11
CA VAL A 119 -3.79 -8.79 -11.77
C VAL A 119 -4.00 -7.35 -11.29
N ASP A 120 -5.27 -6.92 -11.27
CA ASP A 120 -5.63 -5.60 -10.75
C ASP A 120 -5.67 -5.65 -9.22
N GLU A 121 -5.11 -4.63 -8.57
CA GLU A 121 -4.98 -4.51 -7.10
C GLU A 121 -4.28 -5.73 -6.47
N ILE A 122 -3.12 -6.12 -7.01
CA ILE A 122 -2.36 -7.31 -6.61
C ILE A 122 -2.05 -7.35 -5.10
N HIS A 123 -2.02 -6.22 -4.42
CA HIS A 123 -1.84 -6.13 -2.96
C HIS A 123 -2.96 -6.83 -2.17
N ARG A 124 -4.12 -7.07 -2.78
CA ARG A 124 -5.24 -7.81 -2.17
C ARG A 124 -5.11 -9.33 -2.29
N PHE A 125 -4.17 -9.81 -3.08
CA PHE A 125 -3.85 -11.23 -3.11
C PHE A 125 -3.14 -11.64 -1.82
N SER A 126 -3.60 -12.72 -1.19
CA SER A 126 -2.89 -13.37 -0.11
C SER A 126 -1.52 -13.89 -0.58
N THR A 127 -0.61 -14.13 0.34
CA THR A 127 0.70 -14.74 0.05
C THR A 127 0.56 -16.01 -0.76
N SER A 128 -0.39 -16.90 -0.43
CA SER A 128 -0.64 -18.14 -1.17
C SER A 128 -1.10 -17.92 -2.62
N GLN A 129 -1.84 -16.85 -2.91
CA GLN A 129 -2.25 -16.50 -4.27
C GLN A 129 -1.08 -15.92 -5.07
N GLN A 130 -0.26 -15.10 -4.44
CA GLN A 130 0.96 -14.57 -5.05
C GLN A 130 1.98 -15.70 -5.32
N ASP A 131 2.14 -16.64 -4.39
CA ASP A 131 3.02 -17.80 -4.53
C ASP A 131 2.57 -18.74 -5.65
N ALA A 132 1.27 -18.88 -5.88
CA ALA A 132 0.73 -19.69 -6.97
C ALA A 132 1.13 -19.20 -8.37
N LEU A 133 1.48 -17.90 -8.53
CA LEU A 133 1.96 -17.34 -9.79
C LEU A 133 3.46 -17.62 -10.05
N LEU A 134 4.25 -17.84 -9.00
CA LEU A 134 5.71 -17.89 -9.08
C LEU A 134 6.25 -18.92 -10.08
N PRO A 135 5.84 -20.20 -10.06
CA PRO A 135 6.39 -21.22 -10.96
C PRO A 135 6.20 -20.83 -12.43
N SER A 136 5.05 -20.24 -12.75
CA SER A 136 4.67 -19.90 -14.13
C SER A 136 5.33 -18.59 -14.62
N VAL A 137 5.63 -17.68 -13.70
CA VAL A 137 6.44 -16.48 -13.97
C VAL A 137 7.91 -16.89 -14.19
N GLU A 138 8.45 -17.79 -13.38
CA GLU A 138 9.83 -18.29 -13.49
C GLU A 138 10.07 -19.06 -14.78
N SER A 139 9.14 -19.92 -15.16
CA SER A 139 9.22 -20.72 -16.40
C SER A 139 8.90 -19.91 -17.66
N GLY A 140 8.40 -18.67 -17.53
CA GLY A 140 8.00 -17.84 -18.66
C GLY A 140 6.69 -18.27 -19.36
N ILE A 141 5.91 -19.20 -18.75
CA ILE A 141 4.60 -19.60 -19.24
C ILE A 141 3.67 -18.40 -19.27
N ILE A 142 3.73 -17.56 -18.24
CA ILE A 142 3.00 -16.31 -18.17
C ILE A 142 3.95 -15.11 -18.01
N THR A 143 3.51 -13.96 -18.55
CA THR A 143 4.06 -12.65 -18.21
C THR A 143 3.08 -11.97 -17.27
N LEU A 144 3.48 -11.71 -16.04
CA LEU A 144 2.63 -11.03 -15.08
C LEU A 144 2.65 -9.51 -15.29
N ILE A 145 1.49 -8.88 -15.31
CA ILE A 145 1.35 -7.43 -15.10
C ILE A 145 0.52 -7.24 -13.83
N GLY A 146 1.17 -6.91 -12.72
CA GLY A 146 0.50 -6.54 -11.47
C GLY A 146 0.22 -5.04 -11.42
N ALA A 147 -0.98 -4.62 -11.06
CA ALA A 147 -1.29 -3.22 -10.76
C ALA A 147 -1.59 -3.06 -9.26
N THR A 148 -1.09 -2.01 -8.66
CA THR A 148 -1.36 -1.69 -7.25
C THR A 148 -1.33 -0.19 -7.00
N THR A 149 -2.14 0.25 -6.06
CA THR A 149 -2.09 1.61 -5.52
C THR A 149 -1.25 1.69 -4.25
N GLU A 150 -0.88 0.55 -3.68
CA GLU A 150 -0.06 0.46 -2.48
C GLU A 150 1.43 0.30 -2.83
N ASN A 151 2.31 0.57 -1.87
CA ASN A 151 3.75 0.41 -2.07
C ASN A 151 4.10 -1.09 -2.23
N PRO A 152 4.57 -1.53 -3.41
CA PRO A 152 4.81 -2.93 -3.70
C PRO A 152 5.92 -3.55 -2.85
N PHE A 153 6.78 -2.73 -2.22
CA PHE A 153 7.82 -3.22 -1.33
C PHE A 153 7.27 -3.83 -0.03
N PHE A 154 6.06 -3.44 0.37
CA PHE A 154 5.39 -3.98 1.56
C PHE A 154 4.35 -5.04 1.22
N GLU A 155 3.66 -4.90 0.08
CA GLU A 155 2.46 -5.65 -0.23
C GLU A 155 2.70 -6.83 -1.21
N VAL A 156 3.74 -6.75 -2.03
CA VAL A 156 4.10 -7.84 -2.94
C VAL A 156 5.23 -8.67 -2.33
N ASN A 157 5.05 -10.00 -2.32
CA ASN A 157 6.04 -10.90 -1.72
C ASN A 157 7.43 -10.77 -2.40
N GLY A 158 8.48 -11.03 -1.63
CA GLY A 158 9.86 -10.90 -2.09
C GLY A 158 10.19 -11.69 -3.37
N PRO A 159 9.80 -12.97 -3.46
CA PRO A 159 10.05 -13.80 -4.63
C PRO A 159 9.42 -13.27 -5.92
N LEU A 160 8.16 -12.81 -5.88
CA LEU A 160 7.48 -12.26 -7.06
C LEU A 160 8.09 -10.91 -7.47
N ARG A 161 8.42 -10.08 -6.47
CA ARG A 161 9.04 -8.79 -6.67
C ARG A 161 10.43 -8.90 -7.32
N SER A 162 11.25 -9.86 -6.91
CA SER A 162 12.58 -10.08 -7.49
C SER A 162 12.56 -10.51 -8.97
N ARG A 163 11.42 -10.99 -9.47
CA ARG A 163 11.20 -11.45 -10.85
C ARG A 163 10.39 -10.46 -11.68
N SER A 164 10.07 -9.31 -11.12
CA SER A 164 9.27 -8.29 -11.78
C SER A 164 10.00 -6.95 -11.83
N THR A 165 9.89 -6.26 -12.96
CA THR A 165 10.35 -4.87 -13.05
C THR A 165 9.26 -3.93 -12.54
N MET A 166 9.63 -2.96 -11.70
CA MET A 166 8.69 -2.03 -11.12
C MET A 166 8.67 -0.72 -11.89
N PHE A 167 7.47 -0.28 -12.27
CA PHE A 167 7.26 1.02 -12.88
C PHE A 167 6.29 1.84 -12.03
N ARG A 168 6.73 3.03 -11.66
CA ARG A 168 5.90 3.98 -10.91
C ARG A 168 5.15 4.88 -11.89
N LEU A 169 3.83 4.90 -11.78
CA LEU A 169 3.01 5.91 -12.45
C LEU A 169 2.88 7.12 -11.52
N GLU A 170 3.04 8.28 -12.09
CA GLU A 170 2.93 9.55 -11.38
C GLU A 170 1.50 10.10 -11.46
N THR A 171 1.16 10.96 -10.51
CA THR A 171 -0.09 11.75 -10.54
C THR A 171 -0.16 12.56 -11.83
N LEU A 172 -1.32 12.59 -12.46
CA LEU A 172 -1.48 13.37 -13.70
C LEU A 172 -1.39 14.87 -13.40
N GLY A 173 -0.50 15.58 -14.10
CA GLY A 173 -0.42 17.02 -14.01
C GLY A 173 -1.71 17.71 -14.52
N VAL A 174 -1.93 18.95 -14.12
CA VAL A 174 -3.12 19.74 -14.52
C VAL A 174 -3.28 19.80 -16.06
N ALA A 175 -2.18 19.94 -16.80
CA ALA A 175 -2.20 19.94 -18.27
C ALA A 175 -2.65 18.58 -18.85
N ALA A 176 -2.23 17.47 -18.25
CA ALA A 176 -2.62 16.11 -18.64
C ALA A 176 -4.13 15.89 -18.37
N ILE A 177 -4.61 16.27 -17.20
CA ILE A 177 -6.04 16.22 -16.87
C ILE A 177 -6.84 17.08 -17.85
N ARG A 178 -6.42 18.31 -18.13
CA ARG A 178 -7.07 19.20 -19.08
C ARG A 178 -7.20 18.54 -20.47
N CYS A 179 -6.15 17.92 -20.97
CA CYS A 179 -6.17 17.17 -22.23
C CYS A 179 -7.24 16.06 -22.21
N LEU A 180 -7.35 15.31 -21.10
CA LEU A 180 -8.38 14.27 -20.96
C LEU A 180 -9.81 14.88 -20.97
N LEU A 181 -10.01 16.01 -20.28
CA LEU A 181 -11.31 16.71 -20.25
C LEU A 181 -11.71 17.25 -21.62
N GLU A 182 -10.79 17.79 -22.40
CA GLU A 182 -11.02 18.26 -23.76
C GLU A 182 -11.41 17.10 -24.70
N ARG A 183 -10.74 15.94 -24.57
CA ARG A 183 -11.16 14.71 -25.26
C ARG A 183 -12.56 14.26 -24.81
N GLY A 184 -12.87 14.42 -23.51
CA GLY A 184 -14.17 14.12 -22.94
C GLY A 184 -15.29 14.99 -23.53
N LEU A 185 -15.08 16.30 -23.61
CA LEU A 185 -16.02 17.24 -24.23
C LEU A 185 -16.27 16.89 -25.70
N THR A 186 -15.19 16.57 -26.44
CA THR A 186 -15.31 16.16 -27.84
C THR A 186 -16.16 14.89 -27.97
N ALA A 187 -15.97 13.90 -27.12
CA ALA A 187 -16.75 12.65 -27.13
C ALA A 187 -18.23 12.86 -26.72
N GLU A 188 -18.52 13.84 -25.87
CA GLU A 188 -19.88 14.24 -25.47
C GLU A 188 -20.55 15.19 -26.49
N GLY A 189 -19.82 15.70 -27.50
CA GLY A 189 -20.28 16.72 -28.39
C GLY A 189 -20.63 18.05 -27.73
N MET A 190 -19.94 18.38 -26.66
CA MET A 190 -20.18 19.53 -25.81
C MET A 190 -18.97 20.49 -25.82
N THR A 191 -19.20 21.73 -25.37
CA THR A 191 -18.17 22.73 -25.14
C THR A 191 -18.21 23.20 -23.70
N ALA A 192 -17.13 23.76 -23.20
CA ALA A 192 -17.03 24.30 -21.85
C ALA A 192 -16.41 25.70 -21.86
N GLU A 193 -16.62 26.44 -20.78
CA GLU A 193 -15.87 27.65 -20.47
C GLU A 193 -14.45 27.28 -20.06
N ASP A 194 -13.48 28.13 -20.40
CA ASP A 194 -12.07 27.88 -20.07
C ASP A 194 -11.83 27.81 -18.56
N ASP A 195 -12.50 28.69 -17.82
CA ASP A 195 -12.46 28.69 -16.35
C ASP A 195 -13.06 27.40 -15.75
N ALA A 196 -14.13 26.88 -16.34
CA ALA A 196 -14.75 25.62 -15.92
C ALA A 196 -13.77 24.43 -16.08
N LEU A 197 -13.06 24.36 -17.22
CA LEU A 197 -12.02 23.35 -17.44
C LEU A 197 -10.83 23.52 -16.50
N THR A 198 -10.44 24.76 -16.24
CA THR A 198 -9.34 25.05 -15.32
C THR A 198 -9.67 24.60 -13.90
N ILE A 199 -10.86 24.94 -13.39
CA ILE A 199 -11.31 24.50 -12.06
C ILE A 199 -11.37 22.97 -12.01
N LEU A 200 -11.97 22.32 -13.00
CA LEU A 200 -12.13 20.88 -13.02
C LEU A 200 -10.77 20.15 -13.08
N SER A 201 -9.81 20.64 -13.89
CA SER A 201 -8.49 20.05 -14.00
C SER A 201 -7.66 20.19 -12.72
N GLN A 202 -7.84 21.28 -11.98
CA GLN A 202 -7.19 21.47 -10.67
C GLN A 202 -7.84 20.62 -9.58
N ARG A 203 -9.18 20.54 -9.55
CA ARG A 203 -9.96 19.81 -8.54
C ARG A 203 -9.94 18.30 -8.72
N ALA A 204 -9.62 17.80 -9.92
CA ALA A 204 -9.40 16.37 -10.15
C ALA A 204 -8.17 15.80 -9.42
N ALA A 205 -7.33 16.65 -8.84
CA ALA A 205 -6.18 16.27 -7.99
C ALA A 205 -5.28 15.17 -8.60
N GLY A 206 -5.14 15.18 -9.95
CA GLY A 206 -4.33 14.20 -10.67
C GLY A 206 -5.00 12.85 -10.95
N ASP A 207 -6.26 12.65 -10.56
CA ASP A 207 -7.07 11.47 -10.90
C ASP A 207 -7.87 11.70 -12.19
N GLY A 208 -7.42 11.10 -13.31
CA GLY A 208 -8.08 11.22 -14.60
C GLY A 208 -9.49 10.61 -14.64
N ARG A 209 -9.75 9.55 -13.85
CA ARG A 209 -11.09 8.94 -13.76
C ARG A 209 -12.06 9.86 -13.04
N GLN A 210 -11.64 10.45 -11.92
CA GLN A 210 -12.44 11.40 -11.17
C GLN A 210 -12.76 12.64 -12.03
N GLY A 211 -11.75 13.20 -12.71
CA GLY A 211 -11.95 14.33 -13.62
C GLY A 211 -12.98 14.05 -14.72
N LEU A 212 -12.88 12.90 -15.40
CA LEU A 212 -13.82 12.50 -16.44
C LEU A 212 -15.23 12.19 -15.91
N THR A 213 -15.34 11.59 -14.71
CA THR A 213 -16.66 11.36 -14.07
C THR A 213 -17.34 12.68 -13.71
N ALA A 214 -16.60 13.63 -13.14
CA ALA A 214 -17.14 14.95 -12.82
C ALA A 214 -17.52 15.73 -14.09
N LEU A 215 -16.73 15.62 -15.16
CA LEU A 215 -17.09 16.20 -16.47
C LEU A 215 -18.39 15.60 -17.03
N GLU A 216 -18.56 14.29 -16.96
CA GLU A 216 -19.78 13.60 -17.45
C GLU A 216 -21.03 14.13 -16.72
N VAL A 217 -20.96 14.31 -15.40
CA VAL A 217 -22.03 14.91 -14.60
C VAL A 217 -22.26 16.37 -15.00
N ALA A 218 -21.19 17.17 -15.14
CA ALA A 218 -21.29 18.57 -15.54
C ALA A 218 -21.91 18.71 -16.94
N CYS A 219 -21.55 17.86 -17.89
CA CYS A 219 -22.18 17.80 -19.22
C CYS A 219 -23.68 17.46 -19.15
N ALA A 220 -24.05 16.50 -18.29
CA ALA A 220 -25.46 16.14 -18.10
C ALA A 220 -26.29 17.30 -17.54
N LEU A 221 -25.72 18.06 -16.59
CA LEU A 221 -26.36 19.25 -16.01
C LEU A 221 -26.45 20.43 -16.99
N ALA A 222 -25.48 20.58 -17.90
CA ALA A 222 -25.37 21.70 -18.81
C ALA A 222 -26.24 21.55 -20.06
N ARG A 223 -26.58 20.33 -20.48
CA ARG A 223 -27.33 20.08 -21.77
C ARG A 223 -28.59 20.86 -21.88
N PRO A 224 -28.86 21.49 -23.05
CA PRO A 224 -28.10 21.47 -24.31
C PRO A 224 -27.01 22.54 -24.40
N ASN A 225 -26.74 23.30 -23.34
CA ASN A 225 -25.84 24.46 -23.33
C ASN A 225 -24.39 24.01 -23.05
N LYS A 226 -23.45 24.99 -23.12
CA LYS A 226 -22.06 24.72 -22.73
C LYS A 226 -21.88 24.52 -21.21
N VAL A 227 -20.86 23.78 -20.84
CA VAL A 227 -20.49 23.59 -19.43
C VAL A 227 -19.92 24.89 -18.87
N THR A 228 -20.48 25.37 -17.77
CA THR A 228 -20.04 26.57 -17.04
C THR A 228 -19.40 26.20 -15.72
N THR A 229 -18.77 27.16 -15.05
CA THR A 229 -18.21 26.99 -13.70
C THR A 229 -19.27 26.51 -12.70
N ALA A 230 -20.51 27.02 -12.78
CA ALA A 230 -21.60 26.59 -11.91
C ALA A 230 -21.96 25.10 -12.08
N HIS A 231 -21.92 24.58 -13.30
CA HIS A 231 -22.17 23.15 -13.57
C HIS A 231 -21.03 22.27 -13.00
N VAL A 232 -19.78 22.75 -13.08
CA VAL A 232 -18.61 22.07 -12.50
C VAL A 232 -18.68 22.07 -10.98
N GLU A 233 -19.02 23.19 -10.35
CA GLU A 233 -19.16 23.27 -8.90
C GLU A 233 -20.27 22.35 -8.39
N ALA A 234 -21.42 22.31 -9.09
CA ALA A 234 -22.50 21.38 -8.77
C ALA A 234 -22.07 19.92 -8.92
N ALA A 235 -21.37 19.58 -10.01
CA ALA A 235 -20.85 18.23 -10.24
C ALA A 235 -19.82 17.80 -9.18
N LEU A 236 -18.94 18.71 -8.78
CA LEU A 236 -17.95 18.49 -7.72
C LEU A 236 -18.60 18.45 -6.34
N GLY A 237 -19.66 19.20 -6.07
CA GLY A 237 -20.40 19.18 -4.82
C GLY A 237 -21.09 17.82 -4.57
N VAL A 238 -21.51 17.12 -5.63
CA VAL A 238 -22.00 15.74 -5.55
C VAL A 238 -20.86 14.73 -5.37
N SER A 239 -19.62 15.09 -5.81
CA SER A 239 -18.42 14.25 -5.76
C SER A 239 -17.46 14.61 -4.62
N ALA A 240 -17.77 15.61 -3.81
CA ALA A 240 -16.81 16.40 -3.03
C ALA A 240 -16.28 15.78 -1.74
N LEU A 241 -16.17 14.46 -1.62
CA LEU A 241 -15.55 13.83 -0.45
C LEU A 241 -14.51 12.74 -0.79
N ASN A 242 -14.09 12.63 -2.02
CA ASN A 242 -13.02 11.69 -2.34
C ASN A 242 -11.65 12.39 -2.38
N TYR A 243 -10.92 12.24 -1.31
CA TYR A 243 -9.49 12.46 -1.20
C TYR A 243 -8.73 11.74 -2.31
N GLY A 244 -7.80 12.43 -2.97
CA GLY A 244 -6.71 11.77 -3.68
C GLY A 244 -5.85 10.99 -2.66
N ARG A 245 -5.42 9.76 -2.98
CA ARG A 245 -4.61 8.93 -2.06
C ARG A 245 -3.28 9.59 -1.66
N ASP A 246 -2.70 10.43 -2.50
CA ASP A 246 -1.47 11.16 -2.16
C ASP A 246 -1.73 12.23 -1.10
N ASP A 247 -2.87 12.95 -1.17
CA ASP A 247 -3.33 13.83 -0.10
C ASP A 247 -3.57 13.06 1.20
N HIS A 248 -4.06 11.81 1.10
CA HIS A 248 -4.26 10.96 2.26
C HIS A 248 -2.94 10.66 3.00
N TYR A 249 -1.87 10.27 2.27
CA TYR A 249 -0.56 10.03 2.90
C TYR A 249 0.05 11.29 3.51
N ASP A 250 -0.13 12.43 2.86
CA ASP A 250 0.34 13.73 3.38
C ASP A 250 -0.44 14.14 4.63
N VAL A 251 -1.76 13.96 4.64
CA VAL A 251 -2.60 14.24 5.82
C VAL A 251 -2.28 13.27 6.96
N VAL A 252 -2.12 11.97 6.69
CA VAL A 252 -1.69 11.00 7.70
C VAL A 252 -0.30 11.36 8.25
N SER A 253 0.62 11.78 7.39
CA SER A 253 1.95 12.23 7.80
C SER A 253 1.88 13.49 8.67
N ALA A 254 1.04 14.46 8.30
CA ALA A 254 0.80 15.67 9.08
C ALA A 254 0.14 15.33 10.44
N PHE A 255 -0.84 14.43 10.46
CA PHE A 255 -1.48 13.93 11.66
C PHE A 255 -0.47 13.35 12.65
N ILE A 256 0.32 12.37 12.20
CA ILE A 256 1.34 11.73 13.04
C ILE A 256 2.42 12.71 13.51
N LYS A 257 2.92 13.58 12.61
CA LYS A 257 3.93 14.59 12.96
C LYS A 257 3.41 15.62 13.97
N SER A 258 2.13 15.98 13.91
CA SER A 258 1.50 16.89 14.85
C SER A 258 1.45 16.29 16.27
N ILE A 259 1.04 15.04 16.41
CA ILE A 259 1.00 14.32 17.69
C ILE A 259 2.43 14.08 18.21
N ARG A 260 3.37 13.70 17.36
CA ARG A 260 4.80 13.56 17.68
C ARG A 260 5.38 14.89 18.18
N GLY A 261 5.00 15.99 17.56
CA GLY A 261 5.39 17.35 17.94
C GLY A 261 4.63 17.92 19.13
N SER A 262 3.78 17.12 19.80
CA SER A 262 2.99 17.53 20.98
C SER A 262 2.02 18.69 20.70
N ASN A 263 1.55 18.85 19.45
CA ASN A 263 0.57 19.83 19.09
C ASN A 263 -0.83 19.21 19.04
N VAL A 264 -1.60 19.38 20.14
CA VAL A 264 -2.94 18.83 20.29
C VAL A 264 -3.90 19.39 19.24
N ASP A 265 -3.91 20.71 19.02
CA ASP A 265 -4.87 21.36 18.11
C ASP A 265 -4.67 20.90 16.67
N ALA A 266 -3.42 20.81 16.22
CA ALA A 266 -3.11 20.28 14.90
C ALA A 266 -3.46 18.79 14.78
N GLY A 267 -3.22 17.99 15.83
CA GLY A 267 -3.63 16.58 15.87
C GLY A 267 -5.14 16.41 15.71
N ILE A 268 -5.94 17.17 16.42
CA ILE A 268 -7.41 17.17 16.32
C ILE A 268 -7.86 17.68 14.94
N PHE A 269 -7.25 18.75 14.41
CA PHE A 269 -7.59 19.26 13.08
C PHE A 269 -7.40 18.20 11.99
N TRP A 270 -6.25 17.53 11.99
CA TRP A 270 -5.97 16.48 10.99
C TRP A 270 -6.83 15.25 11.19
N LEU A 271 -7.17 14.87 12.45
CA LEU A 271 -8.16 13.81 12.72
C LEU A 271 -9.51 14.14 12.10
N ALA A 272 -10.03 15.35 12.35
CA ALA A 272 -11.31 15.79 11.79
C ALA A 272 -11.28 15.77 10.26
N ARG A 273 -10.19 16.27 9.64
CA ARG A 273 -10.02 16.25 8.19
C ARG A 273 -10.04 14.83 7.60
N MET A 274 -9.40 13.85 8.28
CA MET A 274 -9.42 12.44 7.87
C MET A 274 -10.85 11.85 7.96
N LEU A 275 -11.56 12.11 9.05
CA LEU A 275 -12.93 11.62 9.26
C LEU A 275 -13.91 12.22 8.24
N GLU A 276 -13.85 13.53 7.97
CA GLU A 276 -14.67 14.21 6.95
C GLU A 276 -14.37 13.72 5.54
N ALA A 277 -13.13 13.27 5.29
CA ALA A 277 -12.74 12.67 4.03
C ALA A 277 -13.22 11.21 3.86
N GLY A 278 -13.79 10.61 4.91
CA GLY A 278 -14.27 9.23 4.90
C GLY A 278 -13.18 8.18 5.11
N ASP A 279 -12.06 8.55 5.71
CA ASP A 279 -11.02 7.59 6.08
C ASP A 279 -11.55 6.55 7.06
N ASP A 280 -11.13 5.30 6.88
CA ASP A 280 -11.49 4.22 7.79
C ASP A 280 -10.99 4.53 9.22
N PRO A 281 -11.90 4.68 10.22
CA PRO A 281 -11.51 4.98 11.60
C PRO A 281 -10.60 3.91 12.20
N ARG A 282 -10.66 2.66 11.71
CA ARG A 282 -9.75 1.57 12.09
C ARG A 282 -8.34 1.81 11.59
N PHE A 283 -8.19 2.38 10.40
CA PHE A 283 -6.90 2.79 9.88
C PHE A 283 -6.28 3.88 10.77
N ILE A 284 -7.04 4.90 11.14
CA ILE A 284 -6.60 5.97 12.03
C ILE A 284 -6.16 5.39 13.38
N ALA A 285 -6.96 4.51 13.97
CA ALA A 285 -6.65 3.85 15.24
C ALA A 285 -5.35 3.03 15.16
N ARG A 286 -5.12 2.27 14.09
CA ARG A 286 -3.85 1.55 13.86
C ARG A 286 -2.64 2.50 13.85
N ARG A 287 -2.78 3.68 13.22
CA ARG A 287 -1.69 4.66 13.20
C ARG A 287 -1.38 5.22 14.59
N LEU A 288 -2.39 5.42 15.44
CA LEU A 288 -2.22 5.84 16.84
C LEU A 288 -1.50 4.76 17.68
N ILE A 289 -1.84 3.47 17.48
CA ILE A 289 -1.16 2.35 18.16
C ILE A 289 0.34 2.31 17.80
N ILE A 290 0.65 2.47 16.50
CA ILE A 290 2.05 2.50 16.03
C ILE A 290 2.79 3.69 16.66
N LEU A 291 2.20 4.90 16.62
CA LEU A 291 2.78 6.11 17.21
C LEU A 291 3.03 5.94 18.71
N ALA A 292 2.09 5.35 19.45
CA ALA A 292 2.24 5.10 20.88
C ALA A 292 3.48 4.25 21.20
N SER A 293 3.77 3.25 20.36
CA SER A 293 4.95 2.37 20.54
C SER A 293 6.24 2.99 19.99
N GLU A 294 6.16 3.72 18.86
CA GLU A 294 7.31 4.27 18.14
C GLU A 294 7.83 5.56 18.77
N ASP A 295 6.94 6.50 19.09
CA ASP A 295 7.29 7.87 19.47
C ASP A 295 7.18 8.16 20.98
N ILE A 296 6.38 7.37 21.70
CA ILE A 296 6.17 7.52 23.15
C ILE A 296 6.87 6.37 23.89
N GLY A 297 6.59 5.14 23.53
CA GLY A 297 7.26 3.95 24.06
C GLY A 297 7.28 3.91 25.59
N MET A 298 8.46 3.71 26.15
CA MET A 298 8.68 3.60 27.60
C MET A 298 8.74 4.95 28.32
N ALA A 299 8.60 6.09 27.63
CA ALA A 299 8.43 7.38 28.32
C ALA A 299 7.06 7.48 29.02
N ASP A 300 6.03 6.86 28.41
CA ASP A 300 4.71 6.67 29.00
C ASP A 300 4.09 5.36 28.47
N PRO A 301 4.27 4.23 29.17
CA PRO A 301 3.70 2.94 28.75
C PRO A 301 2.17 2.93 28.67
N GLN A 302 1.49 3.84 29.34
CA GLN A 302 0.02 3.97 29.31
C GLN A 302 -0.47 4.43 27.93
N ALA A 303 0.38 5.08 27.14
CA ALA A 303 0.04 5.54 25.79
C ALA A 303 -0.42 4.40 24.89
N LEU A 304 0.25 3.25 24.92
CA LEU A 304 -0.14 2.08 24.14
C LEU A 304 -1.49 1.52 24.61
N VAL A 305 -1.73 1.49 25.92
CA VAL A 305 -3.00 1.02 26.50
C VAL A 305 -4.16 1.91 26.04
N VAL A 306 -3.98 3.23 26.09
CA VAL A 306 -4.99 4.20 25.63
C VAL A 306 -5.27 4.04 24.13
N ALA A 307 -4.22 3.91 23.31
CA ALA A 307 -4.37 3.73 21.86
C ALA A 307 -5.11 2.43 21.50
N VAL A 308 -4.80 1.32 22.19
CA VAL A 308 -5.48 0.03 22.00
C VAL A 308 -6.94 0.10 22.48
N ALA A 309 -7.20 0.71 23.62
CA ALA A 309 -8.57 0.89 24.12
C ALA A 309 -9.41 1.73 23.15
N ALA A 310 -8.86 2.81 22.59
CA ALA A 310 -9.53 3.60 21.56
C ALA A 310 -9.82 2.79 20.28
N ALA A 311 -8.89 1.95 19.84
CA ALA A 311 -9.10 1.08 18.68
C ALA A 311 -10.23 0.06 18.92
N GLN A 312 -10.29 -0.54 20.11
CA GLN A 312 -11.38 -1.44 20.49
C GLN A 312 -12.74 -0.70 20.56
N ALA A 313 -12.74 0.53 21.10
CA ALA A 313 -13.94 1.35 21.15
C ALA A 313 -14.45 1.70 19.73
N VAL A 314 -13.55 1.99 18.78
CA VAL A 314 -13.91 2.21 17.36
C VAL A 314 -14.65 1.01 16.77
N ASP A 315 -14.20 -0.22 17.07
CA ASP A 315 -14.84 -1.43 16.58
C ASP A 315 -16.23 -1.68 17.18
N HIS A 316 -16.44 -1.29 18.45
CA HIS A 316 -17.70 -1.52 19.14
C HIS A 316 -18.74 -0.42 18.94
N VAL A 317 -18.28 0.83 18.86
CA VAL A 317 -19.16 2.01 18.85
C VAL A 317 -19.52 2.41 17.40
N GLY A 318 -18.53 2.44 16.52
CA GLY A 318 -18.72 2.93 15.15
C GLY A 318 -18.87 4.46 15.06
N LEU A 319 -18.86 4.97 13.82
CA LEU A 319 -19.13 6.39 13.56
C LEU A 319 -20.64 6.66 13.58
N PRO A 320 -21.08 7.87 14.01
CA PRO A 320 -20.23 9.05 14.27
C PRO A 320 -19.60 9.11 15.67
N GLU A 321 -20.05 8.34 16.65
CA GLU A 321 -19.64 8.49 18.06
C GLU A 321 -18.18 8.08 18.30
N ALA A 322 -17.63 7.14 17.54
CA ALA A 322 -16.24 6.69 17.65
C ALA A 322 -15.21 7.82 17.45
N GLN A 323 -15.58 8.94 16.81
CA GLN A 323 -14.75 10.14 16.71
C GLN A 323 -14.33 10.67 18.09
N LEU A 324 -15.17 10.51 19.11
CA LEU A 324 -14.88 10.97 20.48
C LEU A 324 -13.75 10.14 21.11
N ASN A 325 -13.76 8.82 20.88
CA ASN A 325 -12.73 7.91 21.38
C ASN A 325 -11.38 8.19 20.70
N LEU A 326 -11.39 8.43 19.37
CA LEU A 326 -10.20 8.81 18.63
C LEU A 326 -9.65 10.17 19.09
N ALA A 327 -10.52 11.17 19.29
CA ALA A 327 -10.12 12.49 19.77
C ALA A 327 -9.48 12.41 21.17
N GLN A 328 -10.05 11.63 22.09
CA GLN A 328 -9.48 11.41 23.41
C GLN A 328 -8.06 10.80 23.33
N ALA A 329 -7.87 9.79 22.48
CA ALA A 329 -6.57 9.18 22.27
C ALA A 329 -5.56 10.18 21.68
N VAL A 330 -5.96 10.98 20.69
CA VAL A 330 -5.10 12.03 20.10
C VAL A 330 -4.62 13.02 21.14
N VAL A 331 -5.53 13.54 21.99
CA VAL A 331 -5.20 14.47 23.06
C VAL A 331 -4.19 13.85 24.03
N TYR A 332 -4.47 12.63 24.49
CA TYR A 332 -3.57 11.93 25.40
C TYR A 332 -2.17 11.72 24.80
N LEU A 333 -2.10 11.16 23.60
CA LEU A 333 -0.84 10.85 22.92
C LEU A 333 -0.04 12.11 22.57
N ALA A 334 -0.71 13.21 22.24
CA ALA A 334 -0.02 14.48 21.97
C ALA A 334 0.62 15.05 23.24
N GLN A 335 -0.03 14.92 24.40
CA GLN A 335 0.48 15.43 25.68
C GLN A 335 1.52 14.50 26.35
N ALA A 336 1.55 13.22 26.00
CA ALA A 336 2.47 12.25 26.57
C ALA A 336 3.93 12.61 26.27
N PRO A 337 4.88 12.35 27.20
CA PRO A 337 6.31 12.51 26.94
C PRO A 337 6.76 11.59 25.80
N LYS A 338 7.76 12.00 25.03
CA LYS A 338 8.21 11.30 23.81
C LYS A 338 9.52 10.58 24.00
N SER A 339 9.60 9.31 23.56
CA SER A 339 10.83 8.53 23.46
C SER A 339 10.69 7.45 22.40
N ASN A 340 11.60 7.41 21.46
CA ASN A 340 11.69 6.36 20.45
C ASN A 340 12.71 5.26 20.84
N GLY A 341 13.15 5.21 22.10
CA GLY A 341 14.21 4.31 22.56
C GLY A 341 13.96 2.84 22.26
N SER A 342 12.72 2.36 22.41
CA SER A 342 12.35 0.97 22.13
C SER A 342 12.37 0.67 20.62
N ALA A 343 11.88 1.59 19.80
CA ALA A 343 11.88 1.45 18.34
C ALA A 343 13.31 1.44 17.78
N VAL A 344 14.14 2.37 18.20
CA VAL A 344 15.57 2.44 17.82
C VAL A 344 16.31 1.18 18.26
N ALA A 345 16.03 0.65 19.45
CA ALA A 345 16.66 -0.56 19.95
C ALA A 345 16.43 -1.76 19.02
N ILE A 346 15.17 -2.04 18.66
CA ILE A 346 14.86 -3.17 17.78
C ILE A 346 15.37 -2.95 16.35
N TRP A 347 15.31 -1.73 15.81
CA TRP A 347 15.83 -1.44 14.47
C TRP A 347 17.34 -1.65 14.39
N ASN A 348 18.07 -1.21 15.41
CA ASN A 348 19.51 -1.42 15.51
C ASN A 348 19.86 -2.91 15.61
N ALA A 349 19.19 -3.67 16.48
CA ALA A 349 19.42 -5.10 16.62
C ALA A 349 19.16 -5.85 15.27
N ARG A 350 18.07 -5.51 14.59
CA ARG A 350 17.77 -6.08 13.26
C ARG A 350 18.81 -5.68 12.21
N SER A 351 19.34 -4.46 12.28
CA SER A 351 20.40 -4.01 11.37
C SER A 351 21.67 -4.83 11.57
N ASP A 352 22.09 -5.02 12.83
CA ASP A 352 23.29 -5.78 13.17
C ASP A 352 23.19 -7.24 12.69
N ILE A 353 22.04 -7.90 12.91
CA ILE A 353 21.78 -9.26 12.41
C ILE A 353 21.87 -9.31 10.86
N ARG A 354 21.33 -8.32 10.16
CA ARG A 354 21.42 -8.26 8.69
C ARG A 354 22.83 -8.02 8.15
N GLN A 355 23.69 -7.40 8.95
CA GLN A 355 25.09 -7.16 8.62
C GLN A 355 25.99 -8.37 8.92
N GLY A 356 25.42 -9.49 9.36
CA GLY A 356 26.15 -10.75 9.57
C GLY A 356 26.79 -10.88 10.95
N VAL A 357 26.28 -10.17 11.95
CA VAL A 357 26.64 -10.46 13.34
C VAL A 357 26.28 -11.91 13.66
N ASP A 358 27.19 -12.62 14.33
CA ASP A 358 26.98 -14.02 14.74
C ASP A 358 25.70 -14.11 15.60
N VAL A 359 24.83 -15.06 15.22
CA VAL A 359 23.54 -15.27 15.86
C VAL A 359 23.47 -16.58 16.64
N GLU A 360 24.64 -17.22 16.89
CA GLU A 360 24.69 -18.46 17.64
C GLU A 360 24.30 -18.23 19.10
N VAL A 361 23.29 -18.98 19.57
CA VAL A 361 22.83 -18.87 20.96
C VAL A 361 23.91 -19.40 21.91
N PRO A 362 24.34 -18.63 22.91
CA PRO A 362 25.29 -19.09 23.92
C PRO A 362 24.86 -20.39 24.58
N ALA A 363 25.80 -21.30 24.83
CA ALA A 363 25.50 -22.64 25.33
C ALA A 363 24.66 -22.64 26.62
N HIS A 364 24.94 -21.72 27.54
CA HIS A 364 24.21 -21.58 28.82
C HIS A 364 22.78 -21.09 28.65
N LEU A 365 22.44 -20.44 27.51
CA LEU A 365 21.09 -19.98 27.21
C LEU A 365 20.28 -20.97 26.35
N ARG A 366 20.90 -22.08 25.88
CA ARG A 366 20.21 -23.10 25.11
C ARG A 366 19.29 -23.94 26.00
N ASP A 367 18.21 -24.48 25.42
CA ASP A 367 17.28 -25.33 26.14
C ASP A 367 17.97 -26.59 26.69
N ALA A 368 17.74 -26.87 27.97
CA ALA A 368 18.31 -28.02 28.68
C ALA A 368 17.27 -29.10 29.02
N HIS A 369 16.01 -28.95 28.59
CA HIS A 369 14.90 -29.81 28.99
C HIS A 369 14.71 -31.07 28.11
N TYR A 370 15.76 -31.52 27.41
CA TYR A 370 15.72 -32.73 26.58
C TYR A 370 16.85 -33.70 26.90
N ALA A 371 16.63 -35.03 26.66
CA ALA A 371 17.62 -36.04 26.92
C ALA A 371 18.88 -35.84 26.06
N GLY A 372 20.06 -35.72 26.70
CA GLY A 372 21.34 -35.46 26.04
C GLY A 372 21.78 -34.00 26.02
N ALA A 373 20.99 -33.05 26.52
CA ALA A 373 21.35 -31.63 26.59
C ALA A 373 22.66 -31.42 27.36
N GLU A 374 22.88 -32.10 28.49
CA GLU A 374 24.10 -32.06 29.28
C GLU A 374 25.35 -32.48 28.49
N VAL A 375 25.22 -33.51 27.64
CA VAL A 375 26.33 -34.05 26.82
C VAL A 375 26.77 -32.98 25.79
N LEU A 376 25.83 -32.16 25.36
CA LEU A 376 26.07 -31.04 24.41
C LEU A 376 26.43 -29.73 25.12
N GLY A 377 26.46 -29.71 26.44
CA GLY A 377 26.77 -28.51 27.24
C GLY A 377 25.68 -27.45 27.19
N HIS A 378 24.43 -27.83 26.83
CA HIS A 378 23.31 -26.91 26.75
C HIS A 378 22.71 -26.59 28.12
N GLY A 379 22.48 -25.31 28.40
CA GLY A 379 21.94 -24.84 29.68
C GLY A 379 22.90 -24.94 30.88
N THR A 380 24.14 -25.39 30.68
CA THR A 380 25.13 -25.46 31.76
C THR A 380 25.56 -24.04 32.14
N GLU A 381 25.71 -23.82 33.47
CA GLU A 381 26.12 -22.53 34.06
C GLU A 381 25.10 -21.39 33.93
N TYR A 382 23.83 -21.66 33.50
CA TYR A 382 22.81 -20.63 33.54
C TYR A 382 22.47 -20.24 34.97
N ARG A 383 22.50 -18.94 35.26
CA ARG A 383 22.15 -18.37 36.57
C ARG A 383 20.75 -17.75 36.50
N SER A 384 19.81 -18.36 37.22
CA SER A 384 18.47 -17.82 37.33
C SER A 384 18.42 -16.66 38.33
N PRO A 385 17.80 -15.52 38.00
CA PRO A 385 17.55 -14.45 38.96
C PRO A 385 16.68 -14.87 40.15
N HIS A 386 15.97 -16.03 40.02
CA HIS A 386 15.14 -16.58 41.09
C HIS A 386 15.92 -17.42 42.10
N ASP A 387 17.05 -17.99 41.69
CA ASP A 387 17.87 -18.89 42.55
C ASP A 387 18.78 -18.08 43.46
N GLU A 388 19.13 -16.85 43.14
CA GLU A 388 19.99 -15.96 43.89
C GLU A 388 19.25 -15.07 44.91
N GLN A 389 17.99 -15.36 45.26
CA GLN A 389 17.29 -14.61 46.30
C GLN A 389 17.70 -15.09 47.69
N PRO A 390 18.50 -14.33 48.49
CA PRO A 390 18.62 -14.61 49.89
C PRO A 390 17.24 -14.42 50.54
N VAL A 391 16.83 -15.39 51.36
CA VAL A 391 15.66 -15.26 52.25
C VAL A 391 15.95 -14.12 53.23
N ALA A 392 15.79 -12.89 52.85
CA ALA A 392 15.98 -11.71 53.66
C ALA A 392 14.76 -11.51 54.56
N LYS A 393 14.98 -11.56 55.86
CA LYS A 393 14.07 -11.09 56.88
C LYS A 393 13.64 -9.66 56.57
N ALA A 394 12.32 -9.43 56.69
CA ALA A 394 11.66 -8.17 56.43
C ALA A 394 12.38 -6.94 57.01
N SER A 395 12.94 -6.10 56.17
CA SER A 395 13.18 -4.68 56.43
C SER A 395 12.82 -3.89 55.19
N SER A 396 12.11 -2.80 55.40
CA SER A 396 11.38 -1.97 54.42
C SER A 396 12.31 -1.13 53.53
N GLU A 397 13.12 -1.75 52.69
CA GLU A 397 13.85 -1.04 51.64
C GLU A 397 13.47 -1.53 50.26
N LYS A 398 13.27 -0.60 49.34
CA LYS A 398 12.89 -0.86 47.96
C LYS A 398 13.78 -1.94 47.35
N LYS A 399 13.18 -3.09 47.00
CA LYS A 399 13.86 -4.18 46.28
C LYS A 399 14.29 -3.67 44.91
N SER A 400 15.55 -3.33 44.73
CA SER A 400 16.19 -3.30 43.42
C SER A 400 16.32 -4.77 42.97
N SER A 401 15.79 -5.15 41.82
CA SER A 401 16.08 -6.45 41.22
C SER A 401 17.59 -6.60 41.05
N GLN A 402 18.19 -7.54 41.72
CA GLN A 402 19.61 -7.84 41.53
C GLN A 402 19.81 -8.31 40.10
N LYS A 403 20.66 -7.60 39.37
CA LYS A 403 21.02 -7.92 38.01
C LYS A 403 22.04 -9.07 38.05
N VAL A 404 21.67 -10.24 37.53
CA VAL A 404 22.61 -11.36 37.39
C VAL A 404 23.63 -11.00 36.31
N GLU A 405 24.92 -11.02 36.66
CA GLU A 405 25.99 -10.78 35.68
C GLU A 405 26.28 -12.06 34.90
N GLN A 406 25.70 -12.17 33.72
CA GLN A 406 26.02 -13.16 32.69
C GLN A 406 25.76 -12.55 31.31
N ASP A 407 26.40 -13.08 30.28
CA ASP A 407 26.23 -12.65 28.93
C ASP A 407 24.93 -13.23 28.32
N TYR A 408 24.05 -12.36 27.87
CA TYR A 408 22.78 -12.76 27.18
C TYR A 408 22.83 -12.58 25.65
N LEU A 409 23.93 -12.02 25.16
CA LEU A 409 24.15 -11.85 23.72
C LEU A 409 25.09 -12.95 23.19
N PRO A 410 25.04 -13.26 21.87
CA PRO A 410 25.98 -14.19 21.26
C PRO A 410 27.44 -13.84 21.55
N ALA A 411 28.28 -14.85 21.76
CA ALA A 411 29.73 -14.67 21.85
C ALA A 411 30.23 -14.13 20.49
N GLN A 412 31.08 -13.12 20.55
CA GLN A 412 31.59 -12.52 19.31
C GLN A 412 32.74 -13.36 18.76
N THR A 413 32.60 -13.79 17.50
CA THR A 413 33.71 -14.35 16.71
C THR A 413 34.75 -13.26 16.37
N GLU A 414 36.00 -13.64 16.24
CA GLU A 414 37.10 -12.75 15.84
C GLU A 414 36.75 -12.07 14.49
N GLY A 415 36.63 -10.72 14.50
CA GLY A 415 36.27 -9.93 13.32
C GLY A 415 34.83 -9.38 13.29
N ALA A 416 33.97 -9.74 14.24
CA ALA A 416 32.61 -9.18 14.32
C ALA A 416 32.64 -7.73 14.81
N ILE A 417 31.83 -6.87 14.19
CA ILE A 417 31.69 -5.46 14.58
C ILE A 417 31.05 -5.40 15.97
N ARG A 418 31.83 -5.00 16.96
CA ARG A 418 31.35 -4.82 18.34
C ARG A 418 30.59 -3.51 18.45
N ARG A 419 29.29 -3.59 18.81
CA ARG A 419 28.56 -2.39 19.20
C ARG A 419 29.03 -1.94 20.60
N SER A 420 29.58 -0.74 20.67
CA SER A 420 30.04 -0.14 21.94
C SER A 420 28.88 0.32 22.81
N ASP A 421 27.72 0.57 22.24
CA ASP A 421 26.55 1.13 22.90
C ASP A 421 25.44 0.11 23.11
N PRO A 422 24.69 0.16 24.22
CA PRO A 422 23.52 -0.70 24.42
C PRO A 422 22.45 -0.41 23.37
N TYR A 423 21.67 -1.44 22.97
CA TYR A 423 20.55 -1.28 22.06
C TYR A 423 19.50 -0.31 22.60
N TYR A 424 19.12 -0.48 23.86
CA TYR A 424 18.11 0.35 24.51
C TYR A 424 18.77 1.40 25.42
N LYS A 425 18.36 2.66 25.22
CA LYS A 425 18.68 3.76 26.12
C LYS A 425 17.36 4.24 26.75
N PRO A 426 17.25 4.22 28.08
CA PRO A 426 16.03 4.67 28.75
C PRO A 426 15.75 6.13 28.45
N PRO A 427 14.47 6.57 28.50
CA PRO A 427 14.13 7.97 28.35
C PRO A 427 14.85 8.81 29.40
N ARG A 428 15.26 10.01 29.02
CA ARG A 428 15.83 10.96 29.98
C ARG A 428 14.71 11.39 30.94
N SER A 429 14.96 11.28 32.23
CA SER A 429 14.06 11.72 33.30
C SER A 429 13.86 13.24 33.25
#